data_b043c60c4079b229006af489c349c899
#
_entry.id   b043c60c4079b229006af489c349c899
#
_cell.length_a   1.000
_cell.length_b   1.000
_cell.length_c   1.000
_cell.angle_alpha   90.00
_cell.angle_beta   90.00
_cell.angle_gamma   90.00
#
_symmetry.space_group_name_H-M   'P 1'
#
loop_
_entity.id
_entity.type
_entity.pdbx_description
1 polymer ?
#
loop_
_entity_poly.entity_id
_entity_poly.type
_entity_poly.pdbx_seq_one_letter_code
_entity_poly.pdbx_strand_id
1 'polypeptide(L)'
;MTGTISVDSFVAHALFDSGASYSFVSEDFVSRAGLSVQRLGHPILVSSTNGSISSCSVCQGCSVILADEVFSANLVVISLGAFDIILGMD
;
A
#
# COMPACT_ATOMS: atom_id res chain seq x y z
N MET A 1 -9.47 9.24 6.85
CA MET A 1 -10.49 9.17 5.78
C MET A 1 -10.37 7.84 5.07
N THR A 2 -11.48 7.22 4.75
CA THR A 2 -11.50 5.92 4.07
C THR A 2 -12.23 6.05 2.74
N GLY A 3 -11.98 5.11 1.85
CA GLY A 3 -12.64 5.10 0.56
C GLY A 3 -12.30 3.86 -0.23
N THR A 4 -12.78 3.83 -1.46
CA THR A 4 -12.54 2.73 -2.39
C THR A 4 -11.75 3.23 -3.57
N ILE A 5 -10.70 2.52 -3.93
CA ILE A 5 -9.87 2.84 -5.09
C ILE A 5 -9.65 1.57 -5.90
N SER A 6 -9.06 1.70 -7.08
CA SER A 6 -8.65 0.54 -7.86
C SER A 6 -7.13 0.48 -7.90
N VAL A 7 -6.59 -0.71 -7.71
CA VAL A 7 -5.16 -0.98 -7.84
C VAL A 7 -5.00 -2.11 -8.85
N ASP A 8 -4.35 -1.83 -9.96
CA ASP A 8 -4.17 -2.76 -11.08
C ASP A 8 -5.50 -3.43 -11.47
N SER A 9 -6.56 -2.65 -11.54
CA SER A 9 -7.93 -3.05 -11.91
C SER A 9 -8.69 -3.83 -10.83
N PHE A 10 -8.14 -3.98 -9.64
CA PHE A 10 -8.83 -4.63 -8.52
C PHE A 10 -9.29 -3.56 -7.52
N VAL A 11 -10.50 -3.73 -7.02
CA VAL A 11 -11.07 -2.80 -6.05
C VAL A 11 -10.42 -3.02 -4.69
N ALA A 12 -9.99 -1.93 -4.08
CA ALA A 12 -9.30 -1.95 -2.79
C ALA A 12 -9.98 -1.00 -1.81
N HIS A 13 -10.06 -1.44 -0.55
CA HIS A 13 -10.54 -0.62 0.54
C HIS A 13 -9.37 0.16 1.12
N ALA A 14 -9.42 1.47 1.02
CA ALA A 14 -8.26 2.32 1.29
C ALA A 14 -8.45 3.22 2.50
N LEU A 15 -7.38 3.42 3.24
CA LEU A 15 -7.26 4.47 4.25
C LEU A 15 -6.31 5.54 3.71
N PHE A 16 -6.75 6.78 3.74
CA PHE A 16 -5.93 7.92 3.33
C PHE A 16 -5.32 8.56 4.57
N ASP A 17 -4.00 8.54 4.67
CA ASP A 17 -3.28 8.98 5.85
C ASP A 17 -2.32 10.12 5.48
N SER A 18 -2.68 11.34 5.87
CA SER A 18 -1.87 12.52 5.55
C SER A 18 -0.55 12.56 6.30
N GLY A 19 -0.44 11.80 7.38
CA GLY A 19 0.80 11.75 8.16
C GLY A 19 1.78 10.67 7.72
N ALA A 20 1.39 9.81 6.78
CA ALA A 20 2.23 8.72 6.34
C ALA A 20 3.12 9.15 5.17
N SER A 21 4.42 8.84 5.25
CA SER A 21 5.37 9.11 4.16
C SER A 21 5.40 7.98 3.14
N TYR A 22 4.95 6.80 3.50
CA TYR A 22 4.90 5.64 2.63
C TYR A 22 3.47 5.23 2.39
N SER A 23 3.25 4.53 1.27
CA SER A 23 1.99 3.86 1.00
C SER A 23 2.19 2.36 1.21
N PHE A 24 1.15 1.68 1.69
CA PHE A 24 1.23 0.28 2.10
C PHE A 24 0.12 -0.53 1.47
N VAL A 25 0.38 -1.81 1.29
CA VAL A 25 -0.63 -2.75 0.77
C VAL A 25 -0.60 -4.02 1.63
N SER A 26 -1.76 -4.61 1.87
CA SER A 26 -1.85 -5.81 2.66
C SER A 26 -1.35 -7.03 1.87
N GLU A 27 -0.81 -8.00 2.60
CA GLU A 27 -0.41 -9.28 2.00
C GLU A 27 -1.59 -10.00 1.36
N ASP A 28 -2.75 -9.93 1.98
CA ASP A 28 -3.96 -10.54 1.44
C ASP A 28 -4.35 -9.94 0.10
N PHE A 29 -4.32 -8.62 0.00
CA PHE A 29 -4.67 -7.96 -1.25
C PHE A 29 -3.68 -8.27 -2.36
N VAL A 30 -2.39 -8.31 -2.02
CA VAL A 30 -1.33 -8.70 -2.97
C VAL A 30 -1.64 -10.07 -3.57
N SER A 31 -2.03 -11.02 -2.73
CA SER A 31 -2.37 -12.38 -3.19
C SER A 31 -3.62 -12.39 -4.05
N ARG A 32 -4.67 -11.68 -3.64
CA ARG A 32 -5.94 -11.67 -4.38
C ARG A 32 -5.81 -11.00 -5.74
N ALA A 33 -5.07 -9.92 -5.80
CA ALA A 33 -4.92 -9.13 -7.02
C ALA A 33 -3.76 -9.61 -7.90
N GLY A 34 -2.95 -10.52 -7.39
CA GLY A 34 -1.80 -11.03 -8.13
C GLY A 34 -0.76 -9.96 -8.41
N LEU A 35 -0.52 -9.07 -7.45
CA LEU A 35 0.46 -8.00 -7.63
C LEU A 35 1.87 -8.56 -7.62
N SER A 36 2.74 -7.98 -8.45
CA SER A 36 4.14 -8.36 -8.48
C SER A 36 4.87 -7.78 -7.29
N VAL A 37 5.54 -8.63 -6.52
CA VAL A 37 6.29 -8.24 -5.34
C VAL A 37 7.78 -8.32 -5.63
N GLN A 38 8.50 -7.25 -5.27
CA GLN A 38 9.93 -7.20 -5.38
C GLN A 38 10.55 -7.21 -4.00
N ARG A 39 11.60 -8.02 -3.82
CA ARG A 39 12.32 -8.07 -2.55
C ARG A 39 13.45 -7.06 -2.55
N LEU A 40 13.54 -6.31 -1.48
CA LEU A 40 14.63 -5.34 -1.29
C LEU A 40 15.80 -6.01 -0.58
N GLY A 41 16.99 -5.47 -0.82
CA GLY A 41 18.19 -5.97 -0.15
C GLY A 41 18.30 -5.56 1.31
N HIS A 42 17.45 -4.62 1.74
CA HIS A 42 17.43 -4.14 3.12
C HIS A 42 15.97 -3.79 3.48
N PRO A 43 15.61 -3.84 4.77
CA PRO A 43 14.25 -3.54 5.16
C PRO A 43 13.95 -2.05 5.14
N ILE A 44 12.69 -1.73 4.83
CA ILE A 44 12.13 -0.41 5.05
C ILE A 44 11.58 -0.39 6.47
N LEU A 45 12.03 0.56 7.28
CA LEU A 45 11.57 0.72 8.65
C LEU A 45 10.61 1.89 8.71
N VAL A 46 9.42 1.61 9.24
CA VAL A 46 8.37 2.62 9.37
C VAL A 46 8.00 2.74 10.84
N SER A 47 8.12 3.94 11.38
CA SER A 47 7.71 4.21 12.75
C SER A 47 6.21 4.47 12.80
N SER A 48 5.55 3.89 13.79
CA SER A 48 4.12 4.11 14.01
C SER A 48 3.88 4.30 15.49
N THR A 49 2.65 4.69 15.85
CA THR A 49 2.27 4.86 17.25
C THR A 49 2.34 3.55 18.04
N ASN A 50 2.23 2.42 17.36
CA ASN A 50 2.26 1.10 17.98
C ASN A 50 3.62 0.41 17.87
N GLY A 51 4.65 1.16 17.49
CA GLY A 51 6.00 0.62 17.33
C GLY A 51 6.50 0.75 15.91
N SER A 52 7.53 -0.01 15.60
CA SER A 52 8.14 0.00 14.27
C SER A 52 7.68 -1.20 13.47
N ILE A 53 7.44 -0.99 12.18
CA ILE A 53 7.14 -2.03 11.22
C ILE A 53 8.28 -2.10 10.24
N SER A 54 8.74 -3.30 9.90
CA SER A 54 9.76 -3.45 8.86
C SER A 54 9.27 -4.38 7.77
N SER A 55 9.68 -4.10 6.55
CA SER A 55 9.33 -4.94 5.40
C SER A 55 10.41 -4.87 4.35
N CYS A 56 10.72 -6.02 3.75
CA CYS A 56 11.63 -6.11 2.61
C CYS A 56 10.88 -6.28 1.29
N SER A 57 9.57 -6.20 1.29
CA SER A 57 8.75 -6.47 0.11
C SER A 57 8.05 -5.20 -0.33
N VAL A 58 8.06 -4.95 -1.63
CA VAL A 58 7.43 -3.77 -2.20
C VAL A 58 6.80 -4.12 -3.54
N CYS A 59 5.64 -3.52 -3.81
CA CYS A 59 5.03 -3.57 -5.14
C CYS A 59 5.32 -2.25 -5.82
N GLN A 60 6.13 -2.27 -6.87
CA GLN A 60 6.56 -1.06 -7.55
C GLN A 60 5.68 -0.75 -8.75
N GLY A 61 5.42 0.55 -8.95
CA GLY A 61 4.73 1.01 -10.14
C GLY A 61 3.32 0.51 -10.28
N CYS A 62 2.60 0.33 -9.15
CA CYS A 62 1.21 -0.10 -9.22
C CYS A 62 0.35 1.01 -9.80
N SER A 63 -0.58 0.64 -10.67
CA SER A 63 -1.53 1.57 -11.26
C SER A 63 -2.69 1.78 -10.30
N VAL A 64 -2.80 2.99 -9.76
CA VAL A 64 -3.85 3.35 -8.80
C VAL A 64 -4.79 4.33 -9.46
N ILE A 65 -6.09 4.03 -9.38
CA ILE A 65 -7.12 4.91 -9.90
C ILE A 65 -7.93 5.45 -8.74
N LEU A 66 -7.90 6.78 -8.61
CA LEU A 66 -8.62 7.50 -7.56
C LEU A 66 -9.32 8.68 -8.21
N ALA A 67 -10.65 8.74 -8.08
CA ALA A 67 -11.46 9.83 -8.61
C ALA A 67 -11.17 10.08 -10.10
N ASP A 68 -11.14 9.01 -10.88
CA ASP A 68 -10.90 9.02 -12.32
C ASP A 68 -9.50 9.46 -12.74
N GLU A 69 -8.60 9.66 -11.78
CA GLU A 69 -7.20 9.94 -12.08
C GLU A 69 -6.35 8.70 -11.88
N VAL A 70 -5.45 8.47 -12.80
CA VAL A 70 -4.54 7.32 -12.76
C VAL A 70 -3.15 7.80 -12.38
N PHE A 71 -2.56 7.18 -11.38
CA PHE A 71 -1.18 7.46 -11.02
C PHE A 71 -0.47 6.19 -10.59
N SER A 72 0.85 6.26 -10.58
CA SER A 72 1.73 5.17 -10.20
C SER A 72 2.09 5.28 -8.74
N ALA A 73 2.09 4.18 -8.02
CA ALA A 73 2.49 4.18 -6.61
C ALA A 73 3.36 2.98 -6.28
N ASN A 74 4.32 3.20 -5.38
CA ASN A 74 5.10 2.12 -4.80
C ASN A 74 4.50 1.78 -3.46
N LEU A 75 4.16 0.52 -3.25
CA LEU A 75 3.41 0.07 -2.08
C LEU A 75 4.25 -0.91 -1.28
N VAL A 76 4.50 -0.57 -0.02
CA VAL A 76 5.23 -1.46 0.90
C VAL A 76 4.28 -2.53 1.39
N VAL A 77 4.67 -3.80 1.28
CA VAL A 77 3.81 -4.92 1.65
C VAL A 77 3.94 -5.18 3.14
N ILE A 78 2.83 -5.07 3.86
CA ILE A 78 2.76 -5.35 5.30
C ILE A 78 1.47 -6.07 5.63
N SER A 79 1.35 -6.56 6.86
CA SER A 79 0.08 -7.09 7.35
C SER A 79 -0.81 -5.94 7.78
N LEU A 80 -1.97 -5.83 7.15
CA LEU A 80 -2.98 -4.84 7.51
C LEU A 80 -4.24 -5.57 7.97
N GLY A 81 -4.92 -4.99 8.96
CA GLY A 81 -6.13 -5.60 9.49
C GLY A 81 -7.36 -5.28 8.65
N ALA A 82 -7.85 -4.05 8.75
CA ALA A 82 -9.15 -3.68 8.19
C ALA A 82 -9.09 -3.14 6.77
N PHE A 83 -7.90 -2.79 6.27
CA PHE A 83 -7.75 -2.14 4.97
C PHE A 83 -6.89 -2.96 4.03
N ASP A 84 -7.16 -2.82 2.74
CA ASP A 84 -6.33 -3.42 1.69
C ASP A 84 -5.10 -2.56 1.41
N ILE A 85 -5.25 -1.25 1.56
CA ILE A 85 -4.19 -0.31 1.20
C ILE A 85 -4.25 0.91 2.13
N ILE A 86 -3.08 1.47 2.42
CA ILE A 86 -2.97 2.77 3.08
C ILE A 86 -2.19 3.68 2.15
N LEU A 87 -2.79 4.78 1.75
CA LEU A 87 -2.13 5.76 0.90
C LEU A 87 -1.59 6.90 1.74
N GLY A 88 -0.28 7.10 1.66
CA GLY A 88 0.35 8.27 2.25
C GLY A 88 0.11 9.48 1.38
N MET A 89 -0.29 10.56 2.01
CA MET A 89 -0.68 11.79 1.31
C MET A 89 0.37 12.89 1.45
N ASP A 90 1.55 12.53 1.89
CA ASP A 90 2.62 13.48 2.12
C ASP A 90 3.29 13.96 0.83
#